data_ef1188e85050c05f3035cf95b5c4b576
#
_entry.id   ef1188e85050c05f3035cf95b5c4b576
#
_cell.length_a   1.000
_cell.length_b   1.000
_cell.length_c   1.000
_cell.angle_alpha   90.00
_cell.angle_beta   90.00
_cell.angle_gamma   90.00
#
_symmetry.space_group_name_H-M   'P 1'
#
loop_
_entity.id
_entity.type
_entity.pdbx_description
1 polymer ?
#
loop_
_entity_poly.entity_id
_entity_poly.type
_entity_poly.pdbx_seq_one_letter_code
_entity_poly.pdbx_strand_id
1 'polypeptide(L)'
;GERVLIHNPFTSAVAGGGSTVVTVTEVAHGRSTSDTVRFRTCTGFDGLSKSALELSSGYSITVVTSDTYTFTVAESSTTGNVKGGGDFATAGPVSITS
;
A
#
# COMPACT_ATOMS: atom_id res chain seq x y z
N GLY A 1 11.24 11.54 9.49
CA GLY A 1 10.88 10.46 8.62
C GLY A 1 10.66 10.91 7.20
N GLU A 2 10.95 10.05 6.29
CA GLU A 2 10.89 10.35 4.88
C GLU A 2 9.81 9.54 4.19
N ARG A 3 9.21 10.16 3.18
CA ARG A 3 8.31 9.47 2.28
C ARG A 3 9.11 8.97 1.08
N VAL A 4 8.78 7.77 0.64
CA VAL A 4 9.39 7.16 -0.54
C VAL A 4 8.37 7.23 -1.67
N LEU A 5 8.74 7.85 -2.77
CA LEU A 5 7.90 7.91 -3.97
C LEU A 5 7.98 6.57 -4.70
N ILE A 6 6.82 5.97 -4.97
CA ILE A 6 6.75 4.68 -5.62
C ILE A 6 5.71 4.74 -6.74
N HIS A 7 6.14 4.45 -7.95
CA HIS A 7 5.26 4.41 -9.12
C HIS A 7 4.41 3.14 -9.10
N ASN A 8 3.08 3.29 -9.06
CA ASN A 8 2.12 2.19 -9.03
C ASN A 8 2.51 1.10 -8.02
N PRO A 9 2.60 1.43 -6.72
CA PRO A 9 3.18 0.50 -5.74
C PRO A 9 2.29 -0.68 -5.40
N PHE A 10 0.98 -0.59 -5.63
CA PHE A 10 0.01 -1.55 -5.11
C PHE A 10 -0.36 -2.61 -6.14
N THR A 11 -0.56 -3.83 -5.66
CA THR A 11 -1.13 -4.92 -6.45
C THR A 11 -2.22 -5.57 -5.60
N SER A 12 -3.43 -5.67 -6.13
CA SER A 12 -4.51 -6.36 -5.44
C SER A 12 -4.25 -7.87 -5.43
N ALA A 13 -4.82 -8.57 -4.44
CA ALA A 13 -4.46 -9.96 -4.21
C ALA A 13 -4.74 -10.85 -5.43
N VAL A 14 -3.83 -11.77 -5.70
CA VAL A 14 -3.87 -12.66 -6.86
C VAL A 14 -5.04 -13.65 -6.80
N ALA A 15 -5.55 -13.92 -5.61
CA ALA A 15 -6.64 -14.88 -5.42
C ALA A 15 -7.97 -14.51 -6.11
N GLY A 16 -8.02 -13.37 -6.76
CA GLY A 16 -9.24 -12.90 -7.44
C GLY A 16 -9.93 -11.77 -6.68
N GLY A 17 -11.06 -11.32 -7.19
CA GLY A 17 -11.81 -10.23 -6.55
C GLY A 17 -12.33 -10.60 -5.17
N GLY A 18 -12.64 -9.59 -4.37
CA GLY A 18 -13.17 -9.77 -3.03
C GLY A 18 -12.13 -9.82 -1.93
N SER A 19 -10.85 -9.68 -2.26
CA SER A 19 -9.78 -9.65 -1.25
C SER A 19 -9.58 -8.25 -0.70
N THR A 20 -9.29 -8.18 0.60
CA THR A 20 -8.93 -6.93 1.28
C THR A 20 -7.40 -6.76 1.42
N VAL A 21 -6.62 -7.71 0.96
CA VAL A 21 -5.16 -7.69 1.07
C VAL A 21 -4.56 -6.98 -0.14
N VAL A 22 -3.65 -6.04 0.12
CA VAL A 22 -2.92 -5.30 -0.91
C VAL A 22 -1.43 -5.57 -0.74
N THR A 23 -0.76 -5.94 -1.82
CA THR A 23 0.69 -6.09 -1.85
C THR A 23 1.33 -4.78 -2.30
N VAL A 24 2.37 -4.35 -1.59
CA VAL A 24 3.17 -3.18 -1.95
C VAL A 24 4.50 -3.65 -2.48
N THR A 25 4.90 -3.13 -3.63
CA THR A 25 6.24 -3.33 -4.18
C THR A 25 7.05 -2.05 -3.95
N GLU A 26 7.99 -2.13 -3.04
CA GLU A 26 8.89 -1.04 -2.68
C GLU A 26 10.29 -1.64 -2.56
N VAL A 27 11.08 -1.54 -3.61
CA VAL A 27 12.38 -2.21 -3.72
C VAL A 27 13.30 -1.78 -2.57
N ALA A 28 13.90 -2.76 -1.91
CA ALA A 28 14.82 -2.55 -0.79
C ALA A 28 14.21 -1.68 0.31
N HIS A 29 12.96 -2.00 0.70
CA HIS A 29 12.18 -1.14 1.61
C HIS A 29 12.78 -1.02 3.02
N GLY A 30 13.53 -2.00 3.47
CA GLY A 30 14.15 -1.96 4.79
C GLY A 30 13.16 -1.95 5.96
N ARG A 31 11.89 -2.27 5.70
CA ARG A 31 10.84 -2.26 6.71
C ARG A 31 10.73 -3.62 7.39
N SER A 32 10.10 -3.64 8.55
CA SER A 32 9.89 -4.86 9.33
C SER A 32 8.40 -5.12 9.51
N THR A 33 8.03 -6.38 9.68
CA THR A 33 6.65 -6.76 10.01
C THR A 33 6.22 -6.03 11.28
N SER A 34 5.00 -5.54 11.27
CA SER A 34 4.37 -4.72 12.31
C SER A 34 4.77 -3.25 12.28
N ASP A 35 5.64 -2.83 11.37
CA ASP A 35 5.86 -1.40 11.14
C ASP A 35 4.54 -0.77 10.68
N THR A 36 4.33 0.50 11.03
CA THR A 36 3.18 1.27 10.57
C THR A 36 3.61 2.16 9.42
N VAL A 37 2.93 2.02 8.28
CA VAL A 37 3.23 2.79 7.07
C VAL A 37 1.96 3.53 6.64
N ARG A 38 2.10 4.81 6.33
CA ARG A 38 1.02 5.61 5.75
C ARG A 38 1.34 5.89 4.30
N PHE A 39 0.33 5.66 3.44
CA PHE A 39 0.44 5.98 2.01
C PHE A 39 -0.24 7.31 1.75
N ARG A 40 0.33 8.11 0.85
CA ARG A 40 -0.19 9.43 0.49
C ARG A 40 -0.13 9.61 -1.02
N THR A 41 -0.97 10.49 -1.53
CA THR A 41 -1.02 10.86 -2.95
C THR A 41 -1.30 9.65 -3.84
N CYS A 42 -2.14 8.74 -3.35
CA CYS A 42 -2.50 7.53 -4.07
C CYS A 42 -3.66 7.78 -5.04
N THR A 43 -3.73 6.94 -6.06
CA THR A 43 -4.87 6.86 -6.96
C THR A 43 -5.60 5.54 -6.68
N GLY A 44 -6.92 5.58 -6.63
CA GLY A 44 -7.71 4.36 -6.47
C GLY A 44 -7.52 3.41 -7.63
N PHE A 45 -7.63 2.10 -7.36
CA PHE A 45 -7.50 1.07 -8.38
C PHE A 45 -8.27 -0.17 -7.97
N ASP A 46 -8.73 -0.94 -8.94
CA ASP A 46 -9.40 -2.24 -8.75
C ASP A 46 -10.50 -2.21 -7.67
N GLY A 47 -11.29 -1.15 -7.64
CA GLY A 47 -12.36 -0.98 -6.67
C GLY A 47 -11.91 -0.49 -5.29
N LEU A 48 -10.63 -0.28 -5.09
CA LEU A 48 -10.07 0.25 -3.85
C LEU A 48 -9.90 1.76 -3.98
N SER A 49 -10.55 2.51 -3.09
CA SER A 49 -10.57 3.97 -3.19
C SER A 49 -9.29 4.59 -2.64
N LYS A 50 -9.00 5.81 -3.10
CA LYS A 50 -7.90 6.62 -2.57
C LYS A 50 -8.00 6.75 -1.04
N SER A 51 -9.18 7.00 -0.50
CA SER A 51 -9.35 7.18 0.94
C SER A 51 -9.07 5.90 1.72
N ALA A 52 -9.38 4.72 1.16
CA ALA A 52 -9.05 3.46 1.79
C ALA A 52 -7.54 3.21 1.80
N LEU A 53 -6.86 3.58 0.72
CA LEU A 53 -5.41 3.42 0.62
C LEU A 53 -4.64 4.40 1.50
N GLU A 54 -5.18 5.60 1.73
CA GLU A 54 -4.51 6.68 2.47
C GLU A 54 -5.01 6.82 3.91
N LEU A 55 -5.23 5.71 4.59
CA LEU A 55 -5.69 5.74 5.97
C LEU A 55 -4.76 6.60 6.84
N SER A 56 -5.32 7.61 7.51
CA SER A 56 -4.53 8.62 8.24
C SER A 56 -3.74 8.04 9.41
N SER A 57 -4.24 6.97 10.03
CA SER A 57 -3.53 6.27 11.11
C SER A 57 -2.48 5.28 10.60
N GLY A 58 -2.40 5.11 9.29
CA GLY A 58 -1.48 4.16 8.68
C GLY A 58 -1.93 2.73 8.79
N TYR A 59 -1.15 1.84 8.19
CA TYR A 59 -1.41 0.40 8.21
C TYR A 59 -0.23 -0.33 8.82
N SER A 60 -0.54 -1.32 9.66
CA SER A 60 0.46 -2.29 10.09
C SER A 60 0.73 -3.24 8.93
N ILE A 61 2.00 -3.44 8.61
CA ILE A 61 2.38 -4.22 7.43
C ILE A 61 2.92 -5.59 7.82
N THR A 62 2.88 -6.52 6.86
CA THR A 62 3.53 -7.82 6.95
C THR A 62 4.56 -7.92 5.84
N VAL A 63 5.83 -8.04 6.19
CA VAL A 63 6.90 -8.13 5.21
C VAL A 63 6.89 -9.52 4.56
N VAL A 64 6.96 -9.55 3.23
CA VAL A 64 6.98 -10.78 2.45
C VAL A 64 8.38 -11.05 1.91
N THR A 65 8.99 -10.02 1.28
CA THR A 65 10.36 -10.09 0.77
C THR A 65 11.07 -8.77 1.09
N SER A 66 12.34 -8.65 0.73
CA SER A 66 13.06 -7.38 0.87
C SER A 66 12.48 -6.26 0.02
N ASP A 67 11.63 -6.60 -0.96
CA ASP A 67 11.04 -5.65 -1.90
C ASP A 67 9.53 -5.55 -1.79
N THR A 68 8.87 -6.41 -1.03
CA THR A 68 7.41 -6.45 -0.95
C THR A 68 6.90 -6.64 0.46
N TYR A 69 5.73 -6.06 0.73
CA TYR A 69 4.99 -6.26 1.97
C TYR A 69 3.49 -6.10 1.69
N THR A 70 2.66 -6.50 2.65
CA THR A 70 1.20 -6.45 2.50
C THR A 70 0.56 -5.66 3.61
N PHE A 71 -0.62 -5.13 3.33
CA PHE A 71 -1.51 -4.56 4.34
C PHE A 71 -2.96 -4.88 3.98
N THR A 72 -3.87 -4.71 4.93
CA THR A 72 -5.27 -5.03 4.77
C THR A 72 -6.10 -3.76 4.81
N VAL A 73 -6.94 -3.55 3.78
CA VAL A 73 -7.84 -2.40 3.69
C VAL A 73 -9.26 -2.79 4.06
N ALA A 74 -10.12 -1.77 4.25
CA ALA A 74 -11.53 -2.00 4.57
C ALA A 74 -12.36 -2.36 3.35
N GLU A 75 -11.88 -2.05 2.15
CA GLU A 75 -12.59 -2.33 0.89
C GLU A 75 -12.06 -3.60 0.24
N SER A 76 -12.87 -4.19 -0.63
CA SER A 76 -12.52 -5.43 -1.34
C SER A 76 -12.17 -5.12 -2.78
N SER A 77 -11.15 -5.80 -3.32
CA SER A 77 -10.79 -5.69 -4.72
C SER A 77 -11.91 -6.22 -5.62
N THR A 78 -12.02 -5.66 -6.83
CA THR A 78 -13.04 -6.10 -7.80
C THR A 78 -12.56 -7.30 -8.60
N THR A 79 -11.35 -7.25 -9.14
CA THR A 79 -10.82 -8.27 -10.06
C THR A 79 -9.70 -9.09 -9.43
N GLY A 80 -8.82 -8.47 -8.69
CA GLY A 80 -7.61 -9.10 -8.16
C GLY A 80 -6.46 -9.06 -9.17
N ASN A 81 -5.24 -9.12 -8.65
CA ASN A 81 -4.01 -9.10 -9.43
C ASN A 81 -3.90 -7.89 -10.37
N VAL A 82 -4.42 -6.75 -9.93
CA VAL A 82 -4.34 -5.49 -10.66
C VAL A 82 -3.30 -4.61 -9.98
N LYS A 83 -2.42 -4.03 -10.78
CA LYS A 83 -1.39 -3.12 -10.28
C LYS A 83 -1.88 -1.67 -10.40
N GLY A 84 -1.63 -0.87 -9.39
CA GLY A 84 -2.05 0.53 -9.42
C GLY A 84 -1.51 1.33 -8.23
N GLY A 85 -2.16 2.46 -7.96
CA GLY A 85 -1.77 3.39 -6.91
C GLY A 85 -1.33 4.74 -7.45
N GLY A 86 -1.01 4.83 -8.76
CA GLY A 86 -0.67 6.06 -9.45
C GLY A 86 0.81 6.40 -9.44
N ASP A 87 1.14 7.50 -10.10
CA ASP A 87 2.55 7.88 -10.34
C ASP A 87 3.16 8.65 -9.16
N PHE A 88 2.33 9.09 -8.21
CA PHE A 88 2.78 9.98 -7.15
C PHE A 88 2.56 9.40 -5.76
N ALA A 89 2.24 8.11 -5.66
CA ALA A 89 2.05 7.44 -4.38
C ALA A 89 3.34 7.45 -3.58
N THR A 90 3.22 7.76 -2.28
CA THR A 90 4.36 7.73 -1.37
C THR A 90 4.05 6.83 -0.19
N ALA A 91 5.08 6.17 0.32
CA ALA A 91 5.02 5.38 1.55
C ALA A 91 5.93 6.04 2.60
N GLY A 92 5.44 6.19 3.80
CA GLY A 92 6.21 6.84 4.84
C GLY A 92 5.57 6.73 6.22
N PRO A 93 6.06 7.50 7.18
CA PRO A 93 5.54 7.46 8.55
C PRO A 93 4.16 8.11 8.63
N VAL A 94 3.43 7.77 9.70
CA VAL A 94 2.11 8.36 9.96
C VAL A 94 2.22 9.87 10.15
N SER A 95 3.21 10.31 10.90
CA SER A 95 3.47 11.73 11.12
C SER A 95 4.79 12.11 10.50
N ILE A 96 4.80 13.22 9.77
CA ILE A 96 6.01 13.77 9.20
C ILE A 96 6.31 15.07 9.93
N THR A 97 7.48 15.11 10.55
CA THR A 97 7.97 16.31 11.22
C THR A 97 8.87 17.05 10.24
N SER A 98 8.54 18.28 10.01
CA SER A 98 9.35 19.11 9.13
C SER A 98 10.59 19.64 9.86
#